data_cd200a85e83ee0990ce3e5b6d541737b
#
_entry.id   cd200a85e83ee0990ce3e5b6d541737b
#
_cell.length_a   1.000
_cell.length_b   1.000
_cell.length_c   1.000
_cell.angle_alpha   90.00
_cell.angle_beta   90.00
_cell.angle_gamma   90.00
#
_symmetry.space_group_name_H-M   'P 1'
#
loop_
_entity.id
_entity.type
_entity.pdbx_description
1 polymer ?
#
loop_
_entity_poly.entity_id
_entity_poly.type
_entity_poly.pdbx_seq_one_letter_code
_entity_poly.pdbx_strand_id
1 'polypeptide(L)'
;LDYIDTLKKNKNGKLILVTAISPTPAGEGKTTTTVGLGDGLNRIGKKAIMCLREPSLGPCFGMKGGAAGGGMAQVVPMEDINLHFTGDFHAIGAANNLLAAMIDNHVYWHHNDKTGLDNRRITWRRAVDMNDRSLREVTTSLGGVANGAPRQGGFDITVASEVMAILCLSKDLDDLQRRLGNIIVGYSRDRKPVTAKDLKAAGAMSALLKDAIKPNLVQTMEGNPAFIHGGPFANIAHGCNTLMATQTALKLGDYVVTEAGFGADLGAEKFFDIKCRKGDLKPDLVVLVATIRALKYHGGVEKADLMQENLEALEEGCANM
;
A
#
# COMPACT_ATOMS: atom_id res chain seq x y z
N LEU A 1 5.14 2.35 -19.92
CA LEU A 1 4.04 1.37 -20.01
C LEU A 1 4.12 0.55 -21.31
N ASP A 2 4.53 1.13 -22.43
CA ASP A 2 4.59 0.46 -23.75
C ASP A 2 5.39 -0.85 -23.70
N TYR A 3 6.52 -0.86 -22.99
CA TYR A 3 7.30 -2.10 -22.79
C TYR A 3 6.51 -3.17 -22.03
N ILE A 4 5.76 -2.79 -20.97
CA ILE A 4 4.92 -3.72 -20.23
C ILE A 4 3.87 -4.35 -21.13
N ASP A 5 3.31 -3.58 -22.07
CA ASP A 5 2.35 -4.11 -23.04
C ASP A 5 2.97 -5.16 -23.97
N THR A 6 4.24 -5.02 -24.34
CA THR A 6 4.93 -6.04 -25.13
C THR A 6 5.09 -7.38 -24.42
N LEU A 7 5.14 -7.36 -23.07
CA LEU A 7 5.29 -8.55 -22.25
C LEU A 7 4.02 -9.41 -22.15
N LYS A 8 2.86 -8.90 -22.55
CA LYS A 8 1.57 -9.62 -22.45
C LYS A 8 1.59 -10.98 -23.15
N LYS A 9 2.45 -11.17 -24.14
CA LYS A 9 2.63 -12.44 -24.89
C LYS A 9 3.42 -13.49 -24.13
N ASN A 10 4.17 -13.11 -23.11
CA ASN A 10 5.00 -14.04 -22.34
C ASN A 10 4.12 -14.91 -21.44
N LYS A 11 4.54 -16.17 -21.21
CA LYS A 11 3.91 -17.02 -20.21
C LYS A 11 4.18 -16.43 -18.81
N ASN A 12 3.24 -16.63 -17.89
CA ASN A 12 3.45 -16.27 -16.49
C ASN A 12 4.43 -17.26 -15.85
N GLY A 13 5.33 -16.71 -15.02
CA GLY A 13 6.05 -17.49 -14.03
C GLY A 13 5.15 -17.95 -12.88
N LYS A 14 5.73 -18.63 -11.91
CA LYS A 14 5.04 -19.12 -10.71
C LYS A 14 5.01 -18.06 -9.62
N LEU A 15 3.87 -17.89 -8.97
CA LEU A 15 3.66 -16.90 -7.92
C LEU A 15 3.79 -17.56 -6.54
N ILE A 16 4.68 -17.02 -5.71
CA ILE A 16 4.90 -17.44 -4.33
C ILE A 16 4.47 -16.30 -3.40
N LEU A 17 3.51 -16.57 -2.52
CA LEU A 17 3.10 -15.62 -1.47
C LEU A 17 3.84 -15.94 -0.17
N VAL A 18 4.50 -14.95 0.40
CA VAL A 18 5.06 -15.01 1.76
C VAL A 18 4.10 -14.30 2.72
N THR A 19 3.66 -15.01 3.73
CA THR A 19 2.81 -14.49 4.82
C THR A 19 3.39 -14.94 6.16
N ALA A 20 2.73 -14.63 7.27
CA ALA A 20 3.21 -15.03 8.60
C ALA A 20 2.03 -15.32 9.53
N ILE A 21 2.35 -15.87 10.69
CA ILE A 21 1.46 -15.89 11.84
C ILE A 21 1.10 -14.47 12.28
N SER A 22 0.19 -14.32 13.24
CA SER A 22 -0.27 -13.01 13.73
C SER A 22 0.89 -12.09 14.12
N PRO A 23 0.78 -10.76 13.87
CA PRO A 23 1.87 -9.81 14.07
C PRO A 23 2.34 -9.72 15.53
N THR A 24 3.64 -9.52 15.70
CA THR A 24 4.26 -9.22 16.98
C THR A 24 5.00 -7.87 16.96
N PRO A 25 5.26 -7.25 18.13
CA PRO A 25 6.04 -6.02 18.18
C PRO A 25 7.47 -6.14 17.63
N ALA A 26 8.03 -7.36 17.60
CA ALA A 26 9.37 -7.65 17.10
C ALA A 26 9.40 -7.87 15.57
N GLY A 27 8.23 -8.05 14.96
CA GLY A 27 8.09 -8.45 13.55
C GLY A 27 8.31 -9.96 13.36
N GLU A 28 7.82 -10.50 12.26
CA GLU A 28 7.86 -11.94 11.92
C GLU A 28 8.94 -12.27 10.87
N GLY A 29 9.54 -11.25 10.24
CA GLY A 29 10.59 -11.44 9.23
C GLY A 29 10.09 -11.76 7.82
N LYS A 30 8.86 -11.41 7.47
CA LYS A 30 8.29 -11.63 6.11
C LYS A 30 9.16 -11.08 5.00
N THR A 31 9.53 -9.80 5.06
CA THR A 31 10.32 -9.15 4.01
C THR A 31 11.71 -9.77 3.89
N THR A 32 12.37 -10.05 5.02
CA THR A 32 13.65 -10.75 5.03
C THR A 32 13.54 -12.14 4.38
N THR A 33 12.48 -12.88 4.69
CA THR A 33 12.21 -14.19 4.06
C THR A 33 11.90 -14.04 2.57
N THR A 34 11.13 -13.04 2.17
CA THR A 34 10.78 -12.78 0.76
C THR A 34 12.04 -12.51 -0.07
N VAL A 35 12.90 -11.62 0.41
CA VAL A 35 14.16 -11.28 -0.26
C VAL A 35 15.11 -12.49 -0.27
N GLY A 36 15.33 -13.12 0.90
CA GLY A 36 16.22 -14.27 1.02
C GLY A 36 15.77 -15.48 0.19
N LEU A 37 14.45 -15.72 0.08
CA LEU A 37 13.91 -16.77 -0.80
C LEU A 37 14.15 -16.43 -2.28
N GLY A 38 13.96 -15.18 -2.69
CA GLY A 38 14.25 -14.73 -4.04
C GLY A 38 15.73 -14.87 -4.40
N ASP A 39 16.61 -14.42 -3.51
CA ASP A 39 18.07 -14.58 -3.68
C ASP A 39 18.47 -16.06 -3.73
N GLY A 40 17.93 -16.88 -2.83
CA GLY A 40 18.18 -18.34 -2.81
C GLY A 40 17.73 -19.03 -4.10
N LEU A 41 16.58 -18.67 -4.65
CA LEU A 41 16.11 -19.20 -5.93
C LEU A 41 17.05 -18.80 -7.08
N ASN A 42 17.51 -17.56 -7.14
CA ASN A 42 18.46 -17.10 -8.15
C ASN A 42 19.82 -17.82 -8.01
N ARG A 43 20.28 -18.04 -6.78
CA ARG A 43 21.54 -18.75 -6.51
C ARG A 43 21.54 -20.20 -7.02
N ILE A 44 20.37 -20.85 -7.04
CA ILE A 44 20.23 -22.21 -7.62
C ILE A 44 19.84 -22.18 -9.11
N GLY A 45 20.05 -21.05 -9.78
CA GLY A 45 19.86 -20.91 -11.23
C GLY A 45 18.42 -20.73 -11.69
N LYS A 46 17.49 -20.34 -10.81
CA LYS A 46 16.12 -19.96 -11.17
C LYS A 46 16.06 -18.44 -11.41
N LYS A 47 15.18 -18.00 -12.29
CA LYS A 47 14.94 -16.57 -12.54
C LYS A 47 13.83 -16.08 -11.61
N ALA A 48 14.19 -15.64 -10.42
CA ALA A 48 13.24 -15.13 -9.44
C ALA A 48 13.27 -13.59 -9.37
N ILE A 49 12.09 -12.99 -9.23
CA ILE A 49 11.90 -11.54 -9.05
C ILE A 49 11.07 -11.34 -7.78
N MET A 50 11.52 -10.45 -6.90
CA MET A 50 10.77 -10.06 -5.70
C MET A 50 9.83 -8.90 -6.02
N CYS A 51 8.65 -8.89 -5.36
CA CYS A 51 7.70 -7.79 -5.45
C CYS A 51 7.31 -7.34 -4.04
N LEU A 52 7.75 -6.14 -3.68
CA LEU A 52 7.63 -5.58 -2.33
C LEU A 52 6.79 -4.31 -2.33
N ARG A 53 6.31 -3.94 -1.14
CA ARG A 53 5.69 -2.64 -0.91
C ARG A 53 6.76 -1.57 -0.72
N GLU A 54 6.46 -0.37 -1.19
CA GLU A 54 7.21 0.83 -0.85
C GLU A 54 6.89 1.24 0.60
N PRO A 55 7.90 1.58 1.43
CA PRO A 55 7.69 2.00 2.80
C PRO A 55 7.17 3.43 2.88
N SER A 56 6.27 3.69 3.85
CA SER A 56 5.78 5.01 4.21
C SER A 56 6.75 5.72 5.16
N LEU A 57 6.89 7.04 5.04
CA LEU A 57 7.76 7.86 5.90
C LEU A 57 7.34 7.77 7.39
N GLY A 58 6.05 7.76 7.68
CA GLY A 58 5.57 7.66 9.05
C GLY A 58 6.14 6.44 9.80
N PRO A 59 5.94 5.20 9.31
CA PRO A 59 6.58 4.01 9.88
C PRO A 59 8.11 4.01 9.85
N CYS A 60 8.75 4.60 8.84
CA CYS A 60 10.21 4.68 8.76
C CYS A 60 10.81 5.50 9.93
N PHE A 61 10.17 6.61 10.28
CA PHE A 61 10.54 7.43 11.44
C PHE A 61 9.89 6.97 12.76
N GLY A 62 9.07 5.93 12.72
CA GLY A 62 8.38 5.35 13.86
C GLY A 62 9.03 4.08 14.40
N MET A 63 8.25 3.32 15.14
CA MET A 63 8.72 2.09 15.81
C MET A 63 9.05 0.93 14.87
N LYS A 64 8.52 0.94 13.63
CA LYS A 64 8.70 -0.18 12.68
C LYS A 64 9.95 -0.03 11.81
N GLY A 65 10.50 1.18 11.66
CA GLY A 65 11.58 1.46 10.73
C GLY A 65 11.18 1.22 9.27
N GLY A 66 12.18 1.11 8.38
CA GLY A 66 11.98 0.88 6.95
C GLY A 66 11.56 -0.54 6.59
N ALA A 67 11.21 -0.77 5.33
CA ALA A 67 10.72 -2.04 4.80
C ALA A 67 11.64 -2.65 3.71
N ALA A 68 12.95 -2.38 3.77
CA ALA A 68 13.91 -2.85 2.78
C ALA A 68 14.46 -4.28 3.01
N GLY A 69 13.99 -4.97 4.06
CA GLY A 69 14.53 -6.26 4.51
C GLY A 69 15.48 -6.12 5.68
N GLY A 70 16.33 -7.12 5.93
CA GLY A 70 17.26 -7.12 7.06
C GLY A 70 18.48 -8.01 6.86
N GLY A 71 19.60 -7.66 7.50
CA GLY A 71 20.87 -8.38 7.35
C GLY A 71 21.34 -8.38 5.89
N MET A 72 21.69 -9.54 5.37
CA MET A 72 22.09 -9.71 3.97
C MET A 72 20.90 -9.76 2.98
N ALA A 73 19.69 -10.03 3.47
CA ALA A 73 18.49 -10.10 2.66
C ALA A 73 17.82 -8.70 2.59
N GLN A 74 18.42 -7.82 1.80
CA GLN A 74 17.98 -6.43 1.64
C GLN A 74 17.88 -6.03 0.18
N VAL A 75 16.98 -5.07 -0.11
CA VAL A 75 16.94 -4.32 -1.35
C VAL A 75 17.71 -3.01 -1.21
N VAL A 76 18.34 -2.57 -2.28
CA VAL A 76 19.18 -1.37 -2.33
C VAL A 76 18.78 -0.45 -3.47
N PRO A 77 18.96 0.86 -3.34
CA PRO A 77 19.53 1.62 -2.19
C PRO A 77 18.51 1.78 -1.05
N MET A 78 18.85 1.28 0.15
CA MET A 78 17.91 1.20 1.28
C MET A 78 17.47 2.58 1.78
N GLU A 79 18.40 3.52 1.90
CA GLU A 79 18.10 4.87 2.40
C GLU A 79 17.14 5.60 1.47
N ASP A 80 17.37 5.57 0.17
CA ASP A 80 16.49 6.20 -0.82
C ASP A 80 15.10 5.55 -0.82
N ILE A 81 15.03 4.21 -0.76
CA ILE A 81 13.77 3.47 -0.72
C ILE A 81 12.96 3.82 0.52
N ASN A 82 13.60 3.99 1.67
CA ASN A 82 12.94 4.28 2.94
C ASN A 82 12.51 5.76 3.09
N LEU A 83 13.00 6.65 2.25
CA LEU A 83 12.69 8.07 2.29
C LEU A 83 11.76 8.47 1.14
N HIS A 84 12.18 9.40 0.29
CA HIS A 84 11.32 9.91 -0.79
C HIS A 84 11.30 9.01 -2.03
N PHE A 85 12.25 8.12 -2.16
CA PHE A 85 12.46 7.19 -3.25
C PHE A 85 12.29 7.84 -4.64
N THR A 86 11.29 7.38 -5.42
CA THR A 86 10.97 7.94 -6.75
C THR A 86 9.89 9.02 -6.68
N GLY A 87 9.31 9.28 -5.51
CA GLY A 87 8.28 10.30 -5.30
C GLY A 87 6.85 9.81 -5.50
N ASP A 88 6.62 8.50 -5.62
CA ASP A 88 5.28 7.94 -5.85
C ASP A 88 4.29 8.34 -4.74
N PHE A 89 4.72 8.29 -3.48
CA PHE A 89 3.87 8.67 -2.35
C PHE A 89 3.58 10.17 -2.33
N HIS A 90 4.51 11.01 -2.76
CA HIS A 90 4.28 12.43 -2.94
C HIS A 90 3.25 12.71 -4.05
N ALA A 91 3.32 11.98 -5.16
CA ALA A 91 2.35 12.07 -6.24
C ALA A 91 0.94 11.63 -5.77
N ILE A 92 0.85 10.56 -4.99
CA ILE A 92 -0.40 10.08 -4.41
C ILE A 92 -0.98 11.11 -3.44
N GLY A 93 -0.16 11.66 -2.53
CA GLY A 93 -0.57 12.72 -1.62
C GLY A 93 -1.02 13.98 -2.36
N ALA A 94 -0.31 14.38 -3.42
CA ALA A 94 -0.67 15.52 -4.25
C ALA A 94 -2.01 15.29 -4.97
N ALA A 95 -2.25 14.12 -5.55
CA ALA A 95 -3.51 13.79 -6.23
C ALA A 95 -4.69 13.76 -5.23
N ASN A 96 -4.47 13.20 -4.04
CA ASN A 96 -5.47 13.19 -2.97
C ASN A 96 -5.84 14.60 -2.51
N ASN A 97 -4.85 15.46 -2.33
CA ASN A 97 -5.03 16.83 -1.85
C ASN A 97 -5.56 17.78 -2.93
N LEU A 98 -5.23 17.51 -4.20
CA LEU A 98 -5.86 18.19 -5.33
C LEU A 98 -7.38 17.96 -5.32
N LEU A 99 -7.83 16.71 -5.12
CA LEU A 99 -9.26 16.42 -5.02
C LEU A 99 -9.90 17.17 -3.84
N ALA A 100 -9.24 17.23 -2.68
CA ALA A 100 -9.71 17.97 -1.52
C ALA A 100 -9.86 19.49 -1.83
N ALA A 101 -8.88 20.08 -2.52
CA ALA A 101 -8.94 21.48 -2.93
C ALA A 101 -10.05 21.74 -3.95
N MET A 102 -10.27 20.83 -4.90
CA MET A 102 -11.36 20.93 -5.88
C MET A 102 -12.73 20.80 -5.24
N ILE A 103 -12.87 19.97 -4.19
CA ILE A 103 -14.09 19.89 -3.37
C ILE A 103 -14.38 21.24 -2.71
N ASP A 104 -13.40 21.83 -2.04
CA ASP A 104 -13.58 23.12 -1.36
C ASP A 104 -13.92 24.23 -2.36
N ASN A 105 -13.25 24.26 -3.51
CA ASN A 105 -13.57 25.20 -4.60
C ASN A 105 -14.99 24.99 -5.15
N HIS A 106 -15.41 23.73 -5.35
CA HIS A 106 -16.77 23.43 -5.80
C HIS A 106 -17.82 23.91 -4.79
N VAL A 107 -17.63 23.64 -3.50
CA VAL A 107 -18.53 24.10 -2.44
C VAL A 107 -18.58 25.62 -2.39
N TYR A 108 -17.47 26.31 -2.56
CA TYR A 108 -17.41 27.78 -2.56
C TYR A 108 -18.28 28.39 -3.66
N TRP A 109 -18.15 27.90 -4.91
CA TRP A 109 -18.88 28.46 -6.06
C TRP A 109 -20.33 27.98 -6.19
N HIS A 110 -20.67 26.81 -5.60
CA HIS A 110 -21.97 26.15 -5.74
C HIS A 110 -22.75 26.10 -4.43
N HIS A 111 -22.42 26.95 -3.44
CA HIS A 111 -23.07 26.93 -2.12
C HIS A 111 -24.59 27.18 -2.15
N ASN A 112 -25.11 27.83 -3.18
CA ASN A 112 -26.54 28.05 -3.36
C ASN A 112 -27.27 26.94 -4.12
N ASP A 113 -26.55 25.98 -4.69
CA ASP A 113 -27.12 24.88 -5.45
C ASP A 113 -27.86 23.91 -4.52
N LYS A 114 -29.17 23.74 -4.75
CA LYS A 114 -30.00 22.82 -3.93
C LYS A 114 -29.57 21.36 -4.12
N THR A 115 -29.06 21.02 -5.30
CA THR A 115 -28.58 19.65 -5.67
C THR A 115 -27.07 19.49 -5.54
N GLY A 116 -26.35 20.57 -5.21
CA GLY A 116 -24.92 20.60 -5.05
C GLY A 116 -24.42 19.85 -3.79
N LEU A 117 -23.11 19.64 -3.72
CA LEU A 117 -22.46 19.00 -2.59
C LEU A 117 -22.74 19.73 -1.28
N ASP A 118 -23.29 19.02 -0.28
CA ASP A 118 -23.54 19.58 1.04
C ASP A 118 -22.24 19.66 1.84
N ASN A 119 -21.82 20.87 2.21
CA ASN A 119 -20.60 21.11 2.99
C ASN A 119 -20.53 20.28 4.30
N ARG A 120 -21.66 19.91 4.87
CA ARG A 120 -21.78 19.09 6.10
C ARG A 120 -21.67 17.58 5.81
N ARG A 121 -21.60 17.18 4.54
CA ARG A 121 -21.64 15.77 4.10
C ARG A 121 -20.44 15.39 3.25
N ILE A 122 -19.38 16.18 3.33
CA ILE A 122 -18.10 15.86 2.69
C ILE A 122 -17.42 14.76 3.50
N THR A 123 -17.05 13.67 2.84
CA THR A 123 -16.39 12.53 3.46
C THR A 123 -14.89 12.48 3.12
N TRP A 124 -14.45 13.26 2.14
CA TRP A 124 -13.08 13.27 1.67
C TRP A 124 -12.15 14.01 2.63
N ARG A 125 -11.03 13.35 2.96
CA ARG A 125 -9.99 13.89 3.84
C ARG A 125 -8.73 14.21 3.04
N ARG A 126 -7.84 15.02 3.60
CA ARG A 126 -6.49 15.25 3.05
C ARG A 126 -5.56 14.10 3.40
N ALA A 127 -4.39 14.07 2.79
CA ALA A 127 -3.35 13.08 3.08
C ALA A 127 -2.00 13.75 3.33
N VAL A 128 -1.24 13.17 4.26
CA VAL A 128 0.17 13.49 4.51
C VAL A 128 0.89 12.19 4.88
N ASP A 129 2.07 11.95 4.31
CA ASP A 129 2.79 10.69 4.57
C ASP A 129 3.58 10.75 5.88
N MET A 130 2.88 11.01 6.97
CA MET A 130 3.43 11.12 8.32
C MET A 130 2.39 10.67 9.35
N ASN A 131 2.87 10.07 10.43
CA ASN A 131 2.03 9.79 11.59
C ASN A 131 1.88 11.06 12.43
N ASP A 132 0.85 11.86 12.13
CA ASP A 132 0.55 13.08 12.87
C ASP A 132 -0.83 13.01 13.52
N ARG A 133 -0.84 12.83 14.84
CA ARG A 133 -2.06 12.67 15.60
C ARG A 133 -2.86 13.98 15.70
N SER A 134 -2.18 15.13 15.69
CA SER A 134 -2.82 16.44 15.83
C SER A 134 -3.58 16.87 14.57
N LEU A 135 -3.25 16.29 13.42
CA LEU A 135 -3.93 16.55 12.15
C LEU A 135 -5.11 15.62 11.86
N ARG A 136 -5.41 14.67 12.74
CA ARG A 136 -6.53 13.73 12.51
C ARG A 136 -7.88 14.42 12.43
N GLU A 137 -8.09 15.46 13.25
CA GLU A 137 -9.30 16.27 13.22
C GLU A 137 -8.91 17.75 13.25
N VAL A 138 -9.28 18.48 12.20
CA VAL A 138 -8.99 19.91 12.06
C VAL A 138 -10.25 20.66 11.59
N THR A 139 -10.33 21.94 11.90
CA THR A 139 -11.31 22.83 11.28
C THR A 139 -10.66 23.50 10.07
N THR A 140 -11.26 23.32 8.90
CA THR A 140 -10.82 23.94 7.64
C THR A 140 -11.66 25.18 7.32
N SER A 141 -11.18 26.01 6.36
CA SER A 141 -11.88 27.21 5.85
C SER A 141 -12.12 28.30 6.90
N LEU A 142 -11.22 28.43 7.89
CA LEU A 142 -11.18 29.59 8.78
C LEU A 142 -10.60 30.80 8.05
N GLY A 143 -10.89 32.03 8.52
CA GLY A 143 -10.35 33.27 7.96
C GLY A 143 -11.36 34.10 7.16
N GLY A 144 -12.65 33.86 7.34
CA GLY A 144 -13.76 34.64 6.76
C GLY A 144 -14.31 34.08 5.46
N VAL A 145 -15.29 34.78 4.91
CA VAL A 145 -16.09 34.29 3.77
C VAL A 145 -15.30 34.00 2.49
N ALA A 146 -14.16 34.64 2.30
CA ALA A 146 -13.28 34.37 1.15
C ALA A 146 -12.66 32.96 1.17
N ASN A 147 -12.61 32.33 2.35
CA ASN A 147 -12.06 30.98 2.52
C ASN A 147 -13.16 29.87 2.53
N GLY A 148 -14.40 30.24 2.24
CA GLY A 148 -15.53 29.31 2.23
C GLY A 148 -16.20 29.15 3.60
N ALA A 149 -16.89 28.04 3.81
CA ALA A 149 -17.60 27.74 5.04
C ALA A 149 -16.79 26.80 5.94
N PRO A 150 -16.57 27.17 7.23
CA PRO A 150 -15.85 26.30 8.15
C PRO A 150 -16.50 24.91 8.25
N ARG A 151 -15.67 23.87 8.23
CA ARG A 151 -16.10 22.48 8.39
C ARG A 151 -15.03 21.63 9.06
N GLN A 152 -15.45 20.52 9.63
CA GLN A 152 -14.54 19.49 10.09
C GLN A 152 -13.86 18.81 8.90
N GLY A 153 -12.59 18.58 9.03
CA GLY A 153 -11.74 17.86 8.10
C GLY A 153 -10.64 17.12 8.84
N GLY A 154 -9.62 16.65 8.13
CA GLY A 154 -8.48 15.99 8.73
C GLY A 154 -7.52 15.49 7.69
N PHE A 155 -6.43 14.87 8.17
CA PHE A 155 -5.39 14.26 7.36
C PHE A 155 -5.27 12.79 7.73
N ASP A 156 -5.33 11.92 6.72
CA ASP A 156 -4.97 10.52 6.83
C ASP A 156 -3.54 10.32 6.34
N ILE A 157 -2.87 9.26 6.79
CA ILE A 157 -1.56 8.92 6.24
C ILE A 157 -1.72 8.46 4.78
N THR A 158 -0.80 8.86 3.90
CA THR A 158 -0.91 8.62 2.45
C THR A 158 -1.18 7.15 2.10
N VAL A 159 -0.57 6.21 2.82
CA VAL A 159 -0.75 4.76 2.62
C VAL A 159 -2.12 4.22 3.05
N ALA A 160 -2.91 5.02 3.76
CA ALA A 160 -4.30 4.72 4.10
C ALA A 160 -5.29 5.38 3.14
N SER A 161 -4.84 6.21 2.20
CA SER A 161 -5.72 6.91 1.27
C SER A 161 -6.36 5.97 0.25
N GLU A 162 -7.57 6.31 -0.17
CA GLU A 162 -8.25 5.59 -1.26
C GLU A 162 -7.48 5.70 -2.58
N VAL A 163 -6.78 6.82 -2.82
CA VAL A 163 -5.93 7.01 -4.01
C VAL A 163 -4.80 5.97 -4.05
N MET A 164 -4.16 5.67 -2.92
CA MET A 164 -3.15 4.60 -2.83
C MET A 164 -3.75 3.24 -3.19
N ALA A 165 -4.89 2.89 -2.62
CA ALA A 165 -5.56 1.62 -2.89
C ALA A 165 -5.98 1.49 -4.37
N ILE A 166 -6.49 2.56 -4.95
CA ILE A 166 -6.88 2.63 -6.36
C ILE A 166 -5.66 2.43 -7.27
N LEU A 167 -4.57 3.17 -7.05
CA LEU A 167 -3.34 3.01 -7.83
C LEU A 167 -2.83 1.57 -7.77
N CYS A 168 -2.80 0.97 -6.59
CA CYS A 168 -2.30 -0.39 -6.39
C CYS A 168 -3.16 -1.48 -7.08
N LEU A 169 -4.44 -1.22 -7.32
CA LEU A 169 -5.36 -2.15 -7.98
C LEU A 169 -5.63 -1.80 -9.46
N SER A 170 -5.04 -0.73 -9.97
CA SER A 170 -5.20 -0.31 -11.37
C SER A 170 -4.31 -1.14 -12.30
N LYS A 171 -4.82 -1.39 -13.51
CA LYS A 171 -4.15 -2.19 -14.54
C LYS A 171 -3.38 -1.34 -15.56
N ASP A 172 -3.85 -0.12 -15.76
CA ASP A 172 -3.30 0.87 -16.68
C ASP A 172 -3.81 2.27 -16.32
N LEU A 173 -3.44 3.30 -17.09
CA LEU A 173 -3.85 4.69 -16.87
C LEU A 173 -5.35 4.91 -17.05
N ASP A 174 -5.98 4.22 -17.99
CA ASP A 174 -7.41 4.36 -18.25
C ASP A 174 -8.24 3.77 -17.10
N ASP A 175 -7.83 2.59 -16.61
CA ASP A 175 -8.44 1.98 -15.43
C ASP A 175 -8.22 2.83 -14.17
N LEU A 176 -7.03 3.43 -14.03
CA LEU A 176 -6.73 4.38 -12.95
C LEU A 176 -7.67 5.57 -12.99
N GLN A 177 -7.78 6.26 -14.13
CA GLN A 177 -8.65 7.43 -14.31
C GLN A 177 -10.12 7.09 -14.06
N ARG A 178 -10.58 5.96 -14.58
CA ARG A 178 -11.96 5.50 -14.38
C ARG A 178 -12.26 5.25 -12.90
N ARG A 179 -11.34 4.61 -12.17
CA ARG A 179 -11.48 4.34 -10.71
C ARG A 179 -11.44 5.61 -9.90
N LEU A 180 -10.51 6.52 -10.18
CA LEU A 180 -10.44 7.83 -9.52
C LEU A 180 -11.73 8.61 -9.72
N GLY A 181 -12.35 8.54 -10.91
CA GLY A 181 -13.63 9.17 -11.18
C GLY A 181 -14.79 8.65 -10.31
N ASN A 182 -14.72 7.41 -9.85
CA ASN A 182 -15.75 6.78 -9.02
C ASN A 182 -15.63 7.09 -7.52
N ILE A 183 -14.57 7.77 -7.09
CA ILE A 183 -14.42 8.18 -5.69
C ILE A 183 -15.63 9.00 -5.26
N ILE A 184 -16.30 8.59 -4.18
CA ILE A 184 -17.37 9.35 -3.55
C ILE A 184 -16.73 10.39 -2.63
N VAL A 185 -16.91 11.68 -2.95
CA VAL A 185 -16.34 12.80 -2.18
C VAL A 185 -17.26 13.30 -1.07
N GLY A 186 -18.52 12.93 -1.14
CA GLY A 186 -19.56 13.34 -0.19
C GLY A 186 -20.94 13.15 -0.79
N TYR A 187 -21.92 13.82 -0.21
CA TYR A 187 -23.32 13.70 -0.62
C TYR A 187 -23.93 15.08 -0.85
N SER A 188 -24.85 15.14 -1.78
CA SER A 188 -25.66 16.33 -2.03
C SER A 188 -26.69 16.55 -0.90
N ARG A 189 -27.39 17.69 -0.94
CA ARG A 189 -28.44 18.00 0.05
C ARG A 189 -29.61 17.01 0.02
N ASP A 190 -29.91 16.44 -1.13
CA ASP A 190 -30.89 15.36 -1.33
C ASP A 190 -30.31 13.94 -1.09
N ARG A 191 -29.12 13.85 -0.50
CA ARG A 191 -28.43 12.62 -0.08
C ARG A 191 -27.97 11.71 -1.22
N LYS A 192 -27.80 12.22 -2.42
CA LYS A 192 -27.20 11.48 -3.52
C LYS A 192 -25.67 11.55 -3.42
N PRO A 193 -24.94 10.45 -3.76
CA PRO A 193 -23.50 10.50 -3.79
C PRO A 193 -23.00 11.46 -4.87
N VAL A 194 -21.97 12.23 -4.53
CA VAL A 194 -21.23 13.09 -5.47
C VAL A 194 -19.85 12.49 -5.64
N THR A 195 -19.40 12.34 -6.88
CA THR A 195 -18.16 11.66 -7.21
C THR A 195 -17.09 12.65 -7.70
N ALA A 196 -15.83 12.18 -7.75
CA ALA A 196 -14.72 12.94 -8.35
C ALA A 196 -14.94 13.22 -9.85
N LYS A 197 -15.70 12.35 -10.55
CA LYS A 197 -16.11 12.56 -11.93
C LYS A 197 -17.06 13.75 -12.07
N ASP A 198 -18.01 13.90 -11.15
CA ASP A 198 -18.95 15.02 -11.15
C ASP A 198 -18.22 16.35 -10.96
N LEU A 199 -17.10 16.34 -10.22
CA LEU A 199 -16.20 17.49 -10.05
C LEU A 199 -15.17 17.64 -11.18
N LYS A 200 -15.17 16.76 -12.19
CA LYS A 200 -14.18 16.71 -13.30
C LYS A 200 -12.71 16.58 -12.82
N ALA A 201 -12.48 15.96 -11.66
CA ALA A 201 -11.17 15.89 -11.01
C ALA A 201 -10.29 14.73 -11.55
N ALA A 202 -10.89 13.66 -12.07
CA ALA A 202 -10.18 12.42 -12.39
C ALA A 202 -9.01 12.60 -13.39
N GLY A 203 -9.16 13.44 -14.40
CA GLY A 203 -8.10 13.70 -15.38
C GLY A 203 -6.87 14.38 -14.78
N ALA A 204 -7.09 15.41 -13.94
CA ALA A 204 -6.01 16.12 -13.25
C ALA A 204 -5.29 15.21 -12.23
N MET A 205 -6.04 14.40 -11.48
CA MET A 205 -5.48 13.39 -10.57
C MET A 205 -4.63 12.37 -11.32
N SER A 206 -5.11 11.87 -12.46
CA SER A 206 -4.36 10.91 -13.30
C SER A 206 -3.09 11.51 -13.86
N ALA A 207 -3.10 12.80 -14.25
CA ALA A 207 -1.91 13.50 -14.72
C ALA A 207 -0.81 13.56 -13.66
N LEU A 208 -1.16 13.78 -12.38
CA LEU A 208 -0.21 13.72 -11.27
C LEU A 208 0.34 12.31 -11.03
N LEU A 209 -0.43 11.28 -11.34
CA LEU A 209 -0.09 9.87 -11.06
C LEU A 209 0.53 9.15 -12.27
N LYS A 210 0.69 9.80 -13.42
CA LYS A 210 1.13 9.18 -14.69
C LYS A 210 2.50 8.48 -14.61
N ASP A 211 3.39 8.98 -13.76
CA ASP A 211 4.70 8.39 -13.53
C ASP A 211 4.69 7.44 -12.33
N ALA A 212 3.96 7.77 -11.28
CA ALA A 212 3.80 6.95 -10.09
C ALA A 212 3.09 5.60 -10.34
N ILE A 213 2.40 5.42 -11.46
CA ILE A 213 1.80 4.13 -11.84
C ILE A 213 2.83 3.12 -12.37
N LYS A 214 4.04 3.55 -12.72
CA LYS A 214 5.09 2.69 -13.27
C LYS A 214 5.84 1.99 -12.13
N PRO A 215 5.97 0.64 -12.15
CA PRO A 215 6.71 -0.06 -11.12
C PRO A 215 8.20 0.33 -11.08
N ASN A 216 8.74 0.48 -9.87
CA ASN A 216 10.14 0.80 -9.64
C ASN A 216 10.97 -0.49 -9.58
N LEU A 217 11.93 -0.62 -10.47
CA LEU A 217 12.86 -1.74 -10.51
C LEU A 217 14.14 -1.39 -9.75
N VAL A 218 14.44 -2.19 -8.75
CA VAL A 218 15.65 -2.11 -7.91
C VAL A 218 16.33 -3.48 -7.87
N GLN A 219 17.34 -3.63 -7.04
CA GLN A 219 18.04 -4.92 -6.86
C GLN A 219 18.23 -5.23 -5.37
N THR A 220 18.44 -6.51 -5.08
CA THR A 220 18.91 -6.95 -3.77
C THR A 220 20.42 -6.69 -3.62
N MET A 221 20.95 -6.85 -2.40
CA MET A 221 22.41 -6.79 -2.17
C MET A 221 23.17 -7.85 -2.98
N GLU A 222 22.53 -8.96 -3.32
CA GLU A 222 23.11 -10.00 -4.18
C GLU A 222 22.94 -9.72 -5.69
N GLY A 223 22.40 -8.55 -6.07
CA GLY A 223 22.24 -8.12 -7.46
C GLY A 223 21.01 -8.71 -8.18
N ASN A 224 20.07 -9.30 -7.46
CA ASN A 224 18.86 -9.87 -8.03
C ASN A 224 17.74 -8.84 -8.18
N PRO A 225 16.89 -8.92 -9.22
CA PRO A 225 15.87 -7.90 -9.49
C PRO A 225 14.73 -7.94 -8.47
N ALA A 226 14.29 -6.74 -8.05
CA ALA A 226 13.11 -6.57 -7.22
C ALA A 226 12.28 -5.38 -7.70
N PHE A 227 10.96 -5.53 -7.72
CA PHE A 227 10.04 -4.42 -7.88
C PHE A 227 9.59 -3.91 -6.51
N ILE A 228 9.67 -2.60 -6.32
CA ILE A 228 9.09 -1.91 -5.16
C ILE A 228 8.05 -0.93 -5.69
N HIS A 229 6.77 -1.15 -5.34
CA HIS A 229 5.72 -0.31 -5.91
C HIS A 229 4.44 -0.34 -5.10
N GLY A 230 3.99 0.85 -4.68
CA GLY A 230 2.83 1.05 -3.83
C GLY A 230 2.99 0.48 -2.42
N GLY A 231 2.26 1.01 -1.47
CA GLY A 231 2.42 0.63 -0.06
C GLY A 231 1.13 0.72 0.77
N PRO A 232 -0.02 0.20 0.30
CA PRO A 232 -1.28 0.31 1.03
C PRO A 232 -1.19 -0.45 2.34
N PHE A 233 -1.72 0.13 3.43
CA PHE A 233 -1.78 -0.55 4.72
C PHE A 233 -2.79 -1.70 4.69
N ALA A 234 -2.42 -2.84 5.28
CA ALA A 234 -3.27 -4.03 5.30
C ALA A 234 -4.47 -3.92 6.24
N ASN A 235 -4.41 -3.11 7.28
CA ASN A 235 -5.54 -2.84 8.17
C ASN A 235 -6.59 -1.89 7.57
N ILE A 236 -6.22 -1.11 6.54
CA ILE A 236 -7.13 -0.15 5.89
C ILE A 236 -7.49 -0.62 4.47
N ALA A 237 -6.51 -1.10 3.71
CA ALA A 237 -6.66 -1.54 2.33
C ALA A 237 -6.22 -3.01 2.18
N HIS A 238 -5.69 -3.42 1.03
CA HIS A 238 -5.32 -4.81 0.74
C HIS A 238 -3.88 -5.19 1.13
N GLY A 239 -3.06 -4.24 1.56
CA GLY A 239 -1.76 -4.51 2.20
C GLY A 239 -0.70 -5.21 1.36
N CYS A 240 -0.74 -5.05 0.03
CA CYS A 240 0.16 -5.69 -0.91
C CYS A 240 0.70 -4.68 -1.92
N ASN A 241 1.81 -4.98 -2.58
CA ASN A 241 2.29 -4.19 -3.70
C ASN A 241 1.26 -4.16 -4.86
N THR A 242 1.54 -3.35 -5.89
CA THR A 242 0.60 -3.14 -6.98
C THR A 242 0.36 -4.38 -7.84
N LEU A 243 -0.80 -4.45 -8.46
CA LEU A 243 -1.10 -5.46 -9.49
C LEU A 243 -0.11 -5.37 -10.65
N MET A 244 0.21 -4.16 -11.11
CA MET A 244 1.11 -3.92 -12.23
C MET A 244 2.51 -4.48 -11.95
N ALA A 245 3.07 -4.25 -10.76
CA ALA A 245 4.38 -4.80 -10.40
C ALA A 245 4.37 -6.34 -10.42
N THR A 246 3.38 -6.97 -9.78
CA THR A 246 3.29 -8.43 -9.73
C THR A 246 3.05 -9.04 -11.11
N GLN A 247 2.15 -8.47 -11.91
CA GLN A 247 1.87 -8.98 -13.27
C GLN A 247 3.07 -8.78 -14.21
N THR A 248 3.79 -7.67 -14.09
CA THR A 248 5.03 -7.44 -14.85
C THR A 248 6.11 -8.45 -14.48
N ALA A 249 6.32 -8.67 -13.18
CA ALA A 249 7.28 -9.65 -12.69
C ALA A 249 6.97 -11.07 -13.18
N LEU A 250 5.69 -11.49 -13.17
CA LEU A 250 5.25 -12.78 -13.68
C LEU A 250 5.57 -13.01 -15.17
N LYS A 251 5.68 -11.92 -15.94
CA LYS A 251 6.04 -11.99 -17.36
C LYS A 251 7.54 -11.99 -17.61
N LEU A 252 8.35 -11.63 -16.61
CA LEU A 252 9.80 -11.48 -16.72
C LEU A 252 10.58 -12.62 -16.05
N GLY A 253 10.04 -13.20 -14.96
CA GLY A 253 10.69 -14.24 -14.17
C GLY A 253 10.00 -15.59 -14.24
N ASP A 254 10.74 -16.66 -13.93
CA ASP A 254 10.18 -18.00 -13.76
C ASP A 254 9.44 -18.13 -12.41
N TYR A 255 9.88 -17.35 -11.42
CA TYR A 255 9.29 -17.27 -10.09
C TYR A 255 9.13 -15.80 -9.66
N VAL A 256 8.01 -15.50 -9.03
CA VAL A 256 7.76 -14.21 -8.39
C VAL A 256 7.49 -14.44 -6.92
N VAL A 257 8.29 -13.83 -6.06
CA VAL A 257 8.12 -13.89 -4.60
C VAL A 257 7.55 -12.57 -4.12
N THR A 258 6.39 -12.61 -3.51
CA THR A 258 5.71 -11.41 -3.00
C THR A 258 5.20 -11.63 -1.58
N GLU A 259 4.85 -10.56 -0.89
CA GLU A 259 4.36 -10.62 0.48
C GLU A 259 3.02 -9.91 0.68
N ALA A 260 2.31 -10.28 1.74
CA ALA A 260 1.14 -9.58 2.26
C ALA A 260 1.42 -9.03 3.66
N GLY A 261 0.88 -7.86 3.96
CA GLY A 261 1.05 -7.21 5.27
C GLY A 261 0.30 -7.95 6.39
N PHE A 262 0.73 -7.78 7.63
CA PHE A 262 0.17 -8.46 8.81
C PHE A 262 0.31 -9.98 8.75
N GLY A 263 -0.57 -10.71 9.46
CA GLY A 263 -0.62 -12.17 9.46
C GLY A 263 -1.47 -12.74 8.33
N ALA A 264 -1.52 -14.07 8.26
CA ALA A 264 -2.28 -14.78 7.25
C ALA A 264 -3.80 -14.52 7.38
N ASP A 265 -4.27 -14.38 8.60
CA ASP A 265 -5.66 -14.10 8.99
C ASP A 265 -6.20 -12.74 8.48
N LEU A 266 -5.33 -11.82 8.09
CA LEU A 266 -5.70 -10.51 7.55
C LEU A 266 -5.09 -10.24 6.17
N GLY A 267 -3.76 -10.26 6.10
CA GLY A 267 -3.04 -9.85 4.90
C GLY A 267 -3.13 -10.86 3.78
N ALA A 268 -2.94 -12.15 4.06
CA ALA A 268 -3.09 -13.19 3.04
C ALA A 268 -4.56 -13.33 2.60
N GLU A 269 -5.51 -13.23 3.53
CA GLU A 269 -6.95 -13.22 3.20
C GLU A 269 -7.25 -12.10 2.18
N LYS A 270 -6.83 -10.85 2.45
CA LYS A 270 -7.01 -9.73 1.51
C LYS A 270 -6.23 -9.90 0.21
N PHE A 271 -5.06 -10.54 0.26
CA PHE A 271 -4.32 -10.87 -0.95
C PHE A 271 -5.13 -11.77 -1.88
N PHE A 272 -5.73 -12.84 -1.35
CA PHE A 272 -6.57 -13.74 -2.12
C PHE A 272 -7.89 -13.08 -2.55
N ASP A 273 -8.61 -12.49 -1.63
CA ASP A 273 -9.97 -12.01 -1.87
C ASP A 273 -10.04 -10.69 -2.64
N ILE A 274 -9.01 -9.86 -2.57
CA ILE A 274 -8.97 -8.58 -3.26
C ILE A 274 -7.97 -8.62 -4.42
N LYS A 275 -6.69 -8.80 -4.15
CA LYS A 275 -5.64 -8.66 -5.17
C LYS A 275 -5.72 -9.77 -6.22
N CYS A 276 -5.84 -11.03 -5.79
CA CYS A 276 -5.92 -12.16 -6.71
C CYS A 276 -7.18 -12.09 -7.58
N ARG A 277 -8.33 -11.79 -6.99
CA ARG A 277 -9.59 -11.67 -7.76
C ARG A 277 -9.56 -10.51 -8.76
N LYS A 278 -9.00 -9.35 -8.38
CA LYS A 278 -8.89 -8.19 -9.29
C LYS A 278 -7.85 -8.39 -10.39
N GLY A 279 -6.77 -9.11 -10.10
CA GLY A 279 -5.64 -9.32 -11.00
C GLY A 279 -5.67 -10.65 -11.76
N ASP A 280 -6.66 -11.51 -11.52
CA ASP A 280 -6.67 -12.90 -12.00
C ASP A 280 -5.35 -13.63 -11.66
N LEU A 281 -4.92 -13.49 -10.40
CA LEU A 281 -3.70 -14.09 -9.89
C LEU A 281 -4.03 -15.39 -9.14
N LYS A 282 -3.15 -16.39 -9.28
CA LYS A 282 -3.26 -17.67 -8.57
C LYS A 282 -1.87 -18.01 -8.00
N PRO A 283 -1.64 -17.87 -6.69
CA PRO A 283 -0.40 -18.34 -6.09
C PRO A 283 -0.23 -19.85 -6.27
N ASP A 284 0.97 -20.25 -6.68
CA ASP A 284 1.38 -21.65 -6.79
C ASP A 284 1.84 -22.22 -5.44
N LEU A 285 2.34 -21.33 -4.57
CA LEU A 285 2.86 -21.69 -3.25
C LEU A 285 2.60 -20.55 -2.25
N VAL A 286 2.33 -20.93 -1.01
CA VAL A 286 2.29 -20.02 0.14
C VAL A 286 3.38 -20.44 1.13
N VAL A 287 4.17 -19.47 1.57
CA VAL A 287 5.19 -19.63 2.62
C VAL A 287 4.68 -18.94 3.88
N LEU A 288 4.40 -19.73 4.92
CA LEU A 288 4.02 -19.23 6.23
C LEU A 288 5.28 -19.05 7.09
N VAL A 289 5.58 -17.82 7.50
CA VAL A 289 6.70 -17.49 8.38
C VAL A 289 6.25 -17.55 9.83
N ALA A 290 6.90 -18.38 10.61
CA ALA A 290 6.74 -18.48 12.07
C ALA A 290 8.11 -18.51 12.72
N THR A 291 8.46 -17.50 13.50
CA THR A 291 9.73 -17.48 14.23
C THR A 291 9.55 -17.93 15.67
N ILE A 292 10.57 -18.54 16.24
CA ILE A 292 10.58 -18.94 17.66
C ILE A 292 10.21 -17.77 18.58
N ARG A 293 10.72 -16.55 18.29
CA ARG A 293 10.38 -15.35 19.06
C ARG A 293 8.91 -14.98 18.97
N ALA A 294 8.33 -15.06 17.77
CA ALA A 294 6.92 -14.75 17.57
C ALA A 294 6.03 -15.79 18.28
N LEU A 295 6.36 -17.07 18.17
CA LEU A 295 5.63 -18.13 18.88
C LEU A 295 5.69 -17.93 20.39
N LYS A 296 6.88 -17.71 20.97
CA LYS A 296 6.99 -17.43 22.43
C LYS A 296 6.20 -16.19 22.86
N TYR A 297 6.19 -15.14 22.03
CA TYR A 297 5.37 -13.95 22.31
C TYR A 297 3.87 -14.29 22.38
N HIS A 298 3.38 -15.08 21.42
CA HIS A 298 2.00 -15.55 21.42
C HIS A 298 1.68 -16.53 22.57
N GLY A 299 2.69 -17.21 23.11
CA GLY A 299 2.60 -18.00 24.34
C GLY A 299 2.78 -17.19 25.63
N GLY A 300 2.69 -15.84 25.55
CA GLY A 300 2.65 -14.97 26.73
C GLY A 300 3.99 -14.45 27.23
N VAL A 301 5.11 -14.68 26.51
CA VAL A 301 6.43 -14.14 26.90
C VAL A 301 6.52 -12.65 26.57
N GLU A 302 6.90 -11.86 27.57
CA GLU A 302 7.13 -10.42 27.39
C GLU A 302 8.28 -10.12 26.40
N LYS A 303 8.20 -9.00 25.69
CA LYS A 303 9.18 -8.62 24.66
C LYS A 303 10.63 -8.63 25.16
N ALA A 304 10.87 -8.22 26.40
CA ALA A 304 12.19 -8.19 27.02
C ALA A 304 12.83 -9.58 27.18
N ASP A 305 12.01 -10.61 27.38
CA ASP A 305 12.42 -11.97 27.71
C ASP A 305 12.40 -12.93 26.51
N LEU A 306 12.05 -12.46 25.31
CA LEU A 306 11.96 -13.29 24.10
C LEU A 306 13.27 -14.00 23.71
N MET A 307 14.42 -13.55 24.21
CA MET A 307 15.72 -14.19 23.94
C MET A 307 16.00 -15.35 24.90
N GLN A 308 15.32 -15.44 26.04
CA GLN A 308 15.47 -16.50 27.02
C GLN A 308 14.75 -17.77 26.53
N GLU A 309 15.24 -18.94 26.93
CA GLU A 309 14.58 -20.21 26.63
C GLU A 309 13.25 -20.32 27.40
N ASN A 310 12.19 -20.68 26.70
CA ASN A 310 10.89 -20.98 27.30
C ASN A 310 10.12 -21.93 26.36
N LEU A 311 10.24 -23.22 26.62
CA LEU A 311 9.63 -24.27 25.78
C LEU A 311 8.11 -24.34 25.95
N GLU A 312 7.62 -24.12 27.18
CA GLU A 312 6.18 -24.14 27.47
C GLU A 312 5.44 -23.04 26.67
N ALA A 313 5.95 -21.81 26.74
CA ALA A 313 5.38 -20.71 25.98
C ALA A 313 5.55 -20.91 24.46
N LEU A 314 6.63 -21.56 24.01
CA LEU A 314 6.80 -21.90 22.59
C LEU A 314 5.71 -22.87 22.14
N GLU A 315 5.44 -23.92 22.92
CA GLU A 315 4.39 -24.92 22.63
C GLU A 315 3.00 -24.28 22.62
N GLU A 316 2.67 -23.46 23.63
CA GLU A 316 1.42 -22.72 23.69
C GLU A 316 1.25 -21.78 22.49
N GLY A 317 2.31 -21.06 22.10
CA GLY A 317 2.31 -20.15 20.96
C GLY A 317 2.10 -20.85 19.62
N CYS A 318 2.39 -22.15 19.49
CA CYS A 318 2.11 -22.92 18.28
C CYS A 318 0.62 -22.98 17.92
N ALA A 319 -0.27 -22.74 18.88
CA ALA A 319 -1.71 -22.62 18.60
C ALA A 319 -2.06 -21.47 17.65
N ASN A 320 -1.16 -20.47 17.48
CA ASN A 320 -1.33 -19.37 16.52
C ASN A 320 -0.92 -19.76 15.08
N MET A 321 -0.28 -20.89 14.88
CA MET A 321 0.23 -21.35 13.58
C MET A 321 -0.79 -22.19 12.82
#